data_189e01e5b4afa3e38f82ad2e427dd13c
#
_entry.id   189e01e5b4afa3e38f82ad2e427dd13c
#
_cell.length_a   1.000
_cell.length_b   1.000
_cell.length_c   1.000
_cell.angle_alpha   90.00
_cell.angle_beta   90.00
_cell.angle_gamma   90.00
#
_symmetry.space_group_name_H-M   'P 1'
#
loop_
_entity.id
_entity.type
_entity.pdbx_description
1 polymer ?
#
loop_
_entity_poly.entity_id
_entity_poly.type
_entity_poly.pdbx_seq_one_letter_code
_entity_poly.pdbx_strand_id
1 'polypeptide(L)'
;MSTTPPPQSLTGDERTATDGRPADDGAFGWLRALGPRGRRAFAGAFGGYGLDSYDYFTLPLSMVALAAYFGLDSGQTGLFTTVTLVVSAVGGALAGVLADRVGRVRALLVTVITYAVFTVACGFAPNYETLLVFRALQGLGFGGEWAVGAILVAEYASARHRGRTLGAVQSSWAVGWALAAVVYTVVFSLVDDDLAWRIMFWTGALPALLVVWVRRRVHDAPEAAAAREKSAVKGSFAAIFRPGTAGAPGLLRVTLFAGLLSTGVQGGYYTLATWVPTYLKTERDLSVVGTGGYLTFLISGAFIGYLTGGWLTDLLGRKRNIRLFALLSAVCIVAYANIPSGADTLLLVLGFPLGFCMSAIFSGFGSYLAELYPTAVRGTGQGFTYNTGRAMGAVFPTTVGFLADSWGVGGALVFGAIGYGIAALALLGLPETRGRELA
;
A
#
# COMPACT_ATOMS: atom_id res chain seq x y z
N MET A 1 -63.89 -27.47 -42.10
CA MET A 1 -62.91 -26.82 -42.98
C MET A 1 -62.37 -25.61 -42.21
N SER A 2 -61.25 -25.78 -41.59
CA SER A 2 -60.55 -24.75 -40.82
C SER A 2 -59.24 -24.47 -41.56
N THR A 3 -59.09 -23.27 -42.10
CA THR A 3 -57.91 -22.80 -42.80
C THR A 3 -57.08 -21.92 -41.85
N THR A 4 -55.98 -22.45 -41.36
CA THR A 4 -54.93 -21.68 -40.70
C THR A 4 -54.09 -20.93 -41.74
N PRO A 5 -53.74 -19.66 -41.57
CA PRO A 5 -52.81 -18.97 -42.46
C PRO A 5 -51.36 -19.32 -42.12
N PRO A 6 -50.43 -19.26 -43.14
CA PRO A 6 -49.01 -19.60 -42.95
C PRO A 6 -48.25 -18.53 -42.17
N PRO A 7 -47.14 -18.85 -41.51
CA PRO A 7 -46.34 -17.91 -40.77
C PRO A 7 -45.61 -16.92 -41.68
N GLN A 8 -45.70 -15.66 -41.39
CA GLN A 8 -44.97 -14.58 -42.04
C GLN A 8 -43.45 -14.72 -41.76
N SER A 9 -42.66 -14.83 -42.81
CA SER A 9 -41.22 -14.71 -42.80
C SER A 9 -40.83 -13.28 -42.39
N LEU A 10 -40.27 -13.12 -41.22
CA LEU A 10 -39.56 -11.91 -40.83
C LEU A 10 -38.24 -11.85 -41.63
N THR A 11 -38.27 -11.03 -42.66
CA THR A 11 -37.10 -10.61 -43.43
C THR A 11 -36.13 -9.87 -42.53
N GLY A 12 -34.86 -10.18 -42.74
CA GLY A 12 -33.67 -9.74 -42.13
C GLY A 12 -33.62 -8.32 -41.58
N ASP A 13 -33.31 -8.25 -40.33
CA ASP A 13 -32.69 -7.07 -39.78
C ASP A 13 -31.20 -7.36 -39.70
N GLU A 14 -30.45 -6.67 -40.53
CA GLU A 14 -29.01 -6.72 -40.61
C GLU A 14 -28.44 -6.32 -39.24
N ARG A 15 -28.09 -7.31 -38.43
CA ARG A 15 -27.12 -7.11 -37.35
C ARG A 15 -25.79 -6.80 -38.04
N THR A 16 -25.53 -5.52 -38.22
CA THR A 16 -24.17 -5.04 -38.42
C THR A 16 -23.29 -5.62 -37.32
N ALA A 17 -22.58 -6.67 -37.68
CA ALA A 17 -21.46 -7.19 -36.91
C ALA A 17 -20.47 -6.03 -36.81
N THR A 18 -20.52 -5.30 -35.70
CA THR A 18 -19.48 -4.35 -35.35
C THR A 18 -18.20 -5.14 -35.23
N ASP A 19 -17.35 -4.89 -36.23
CA ASP A 19 -15.98 -5.35 -36.37
C ASP A 19 -15.32 -5.44 -35.00
N GLY A 20 -15.05 -6.65 -34.51
CA GLY A 20 -14.50 -6.96 -33.20
C GLY A 20 -13.01 -6.61 -33.05
N ARG A 21 -12.58 -5.48 -33.61
CA ARG A 21 -11.29 -4.89 -33.27
C ARG A 21 -11.42 -4.36 -31.86
N PRO A 22 -10.54 -4.78 -30.92
CA PRO A 22 -10.48 -4.13 -29.62
C PRO A 22 -10.20 -2.66 -29.90
N ALA A 23 -11.13 -1.77 -29.51
CA ALA A 23 -10.88 -0.36 -29.52
C ALA A 23 -9.53 -0.13 -28.83
N ASP A 24 -8.61 0.52 -29.54
CA ASP A 24 -7.31 0.92 -29.00
C ASP A 24 -7.61 1.91 -27.89
N ASP A 25 -7.84 1.37 -26.69
CA ASP A 25 -8.08 2.14 -25.50
C ASP A 25 -6.74 2.78 -25.15
N GLY A 26 -6.43 3.95 -25.70
CA GLY A 26 -5.20 4.68 -25.40
C GLY A 26 -4.85 4.66 -23.90
N ALA A 27 -3.69 5.12 -23.51
CA ALA A 27 -3.14 4.98 -22.15
C ALA A 27 -4.13 5.23 -21.01
N PHE A 28 -5.18 6.04 -21.23
CA PHE A 28 -6.22 6.39 -20.27
C PHE A 28 -7.61 5.77 -20.55
N GLY A 29 -7.70 4.78 -21.45
CA GLY A 29 -8.97 4.10 -21.78
C GLY A 29 -9.63 3.48 -20.56
N TRP A 30 -8.84 2.89 -19.66
CA TRP A 30 -9.30 2.33 -18.40
C TRP A 30 -10.04 3.34 -17.51
N LEU A 31 -9.61 4.61 -17.48
CA LEU A 31 -10.24 5.67 -16.67
C LEU A 31 -11.60 6.08 -17.28
N ARG A 32 -11.72 6.06 -18.61
CA ARG A 32 -12.98 6.32 -19.30
C ARG A 32 -13.99 5.19 -19.07
N ALA A 33 -13.51 3.95 -19.04
CA ALA A 33 -14.31 2.74 -18.80
C ALA A 33 -14.97 2.70 -17.40
N LEU A 34 -14.42 3.40 -16.39
CA LEU A 34 -15.01 3.48 -15.04
C LEU A 34 -16.35 4.23 -15.00
N GLY A 35 -16.67 5.02 -16.00
CA GLY A 35 -17.86 5.89 -15.95
C GLY A 35 -17.79 6.98 -14.86
N PRO A 36 -18.81 7.87 -14.77
CA PRO A 36 -18.75 9.01 -13.86
C PRO A 36 -18.70 8.64 -12.37
N ARG A 37 -19.44 7.60 -11.95
CA ARG A 37 -19.45 7.14 -10.54
C ARG A 37 -18.14 6.45 -10.18
N GLY A 38 -17.65 5.56 -11.04
CA GLY A 38 -16.37 4.88 -10.84
C GLY A 38 -15.17 5.83 -10.83
N ARG A 39 -15.18 6.90 -11.65
CA ARG A 39 -14.15 7.95 -11.59
C ARG A 39 -14.15 8.71 -10.26
N ARG A 40 -15.32 8.95 -9.65
CA ARG A 40 -15.41 9.57 -8.31
C ARG A 40 -14.90 8.60 -7.23
N ALA A 41 -15.24 7.32 -7.32
CA ALA A 41 -14.72 6.29 -6.42
C ALA A 41 -13.19 6.18 -6.54
N PHE A 42 -12.67 6.17 -7.78
CA PHE A 42 -11.22 6.20 -8.05
C PHE A 42 -10.56 7.44 -7.44
N ALA A 43 -11.10 8.63 -7.67
CA ALA A 43 -10.54 9.87 -7.11
C ALA A 43 -10.56 9.87 -5.57
N GLY A 44 -11.62 9.32 -4.95
CA GLY A 44 -11.72 9.15 -3.50
C GLY A 44 -10.66 8.19 -2.96
N ALA A 45 -10.49 7.03 -3.57
CA ALA A 45 -9.50 6.05 -3.15
C ALA A 45 -8.06 6.50 -3.45
N PHE A 46 -7.82 7.14 -4.60
CA PHE A 46 -6.52 7.74 -4.94
C PHE A 46 -6.13 8.84 -3.96
N GLY A 47 -7.06 9.76 -3.68
CA GLY A 47 -6.83 10.83 -2.71
C GLY A 47 -6.66 10.30 -1.29
N GLY A 48 -7.49 9.34 -0.86
CA GLY A 48 -7.40 8.70 0.45
C GLY A 48 -6.07 8.03 0.66
N TYR A 49 -5.70 7.12 -0.22
CA TYR A 49 -4.43 6.39 -0.12
C TYR A 49 -3.20 7.29 -0.28
N GLY A 50 -3.29 8.37 -1.08
CA GLY A 50 -2.24 9.38 -1.14
C GLY A 50 -2.09 10.15 0.16
N LEU A 51 -3.20 10.54 0.80
CA LEU A 51 -3.17 11.23 2.09
C LEU A 51 -2.79 10.30 3.26
N ASP A 52 -3.11 9.01 3.16
CA ASP A 52 -2.64 7.97 4.08
C ASP A 52 -1.10 7.83 4.03
N SER A 53 -0.54 7.84 2.83
CA SER A 53 0.91 7.89 2.61
C SER A 53 1.53 9.18 3.16
N TYR A 54 0.91 10.33 2.90
CA TYR A 54 1.34 11.61 3.45
C TYR A 54 1.45 11.53 4.97
N ASP A 55 0.39 11.06 5.63
CA ASP A 55 0.33 10.89 7.08
C ASP A 55 1.41 9.94 7.60
N TYR A 56 1.61 8.79 6.93
CA TYR A 56 2.67 7.86 7.27
C TYR A 56 4.05 8.53 7.27
N PHE A 57 4.37 9.29 6.22
CA PHE A 57 5.69 9.90 6.05
C PHE A 57 5.94 11.14 6.92
N THR A 58 4.93 11.70 7.58
CA THR A 58 5.14 12.77 8.56
C THR A 58 6.10 12.34 9.67
N LEU A 59 6.00 11.09 10.15
CA LEU A 59 6.89 10.55 11.18
C LEU A 59 8.33 10.35 10.69
N PRO A 60 8.60 9.53 9.63
CA PRO A 60 9.97 9.31 9.16
C PRO A 60 10.74 10.59 8.86
N LEU A 61 10.05 11.60 8.31
CA LEU A 61 10.67 12.89 8.01
C LEU A 61 10.94 13.74 9.25
N SER A 62 10.18 13.55 10.33
CA SER A 62 10.33 14.26 11.59
C SER A 62 11.21 13.52 12.62
N MET A 63 11.67 12.30 12.33
CA MET A 63 12.32 11.41 13.32
C MET A 63 13.55 12.03 13.97
N VAL A 64 14.39 12.72 13.20
CA VAL A 64 15.60 13.34 13.73
C VAL A 64 15.27 14.46 14.72
N ALA A 65 14.30 15.31 14.40
CA ALA A 65 13.84 16.37 15.30
C ALA A 65 13.16 15.81 16.56
N LEU A 66 12.33 14.75 16.40
CA LEU A 66 11.70 14.06 17.53
C LEU A 66 12.72 13.41 18.46
N ALA A 67 13.73 12.73 17.91
CA ALA A 67 14.81 12.13 18.69
C ALA A 67 15.57 13.18 19.50
N ALA A 68 15.91 14.32 18.90
CA ALA A 68 16.57 15.43 19.56
C ALA A 68 15.67 16.05 20.66
N TYR A 69 14.38 16.29 20.34
CA TYR A 69 13.43 16.94 21.25
C TYR A 69 13.15 16.12 22.53
N PHE A 70 12.96 14.82 22.40
CA PHE A 70 12.64 13.93 23.53
C PHE A 70 13.87 13.18 24.09
N GLY A 71 15.07 13.36 23.52
CA GLY A 71 16.29 12.66 23.95
C GLY A 71 16.23 11.14 23.70
N LEU A 72 15.70 10.71 22.54
CA LEU A 72 15.46 9.31 22.24
C LEU A 72 16.66 8.66 21.56
N ASP A 73 16.86 7.38 21.85
CA ASP A 73 17.73 6.51 21.07
C ASP A 73 17.06 6.06 19.74
N SER A 74 17.86 5.44 18.87
CA SER A 74 17.36 4.98 17.56
C SER A 74 16.33 3.85 17.72
N GLY A 75 16.44 2.98 18.71
CA GLY A 75 15.49 1.92 19.02
C GLY A 75 14.10 2.49 19.41
N GLN A 76 14.09 3.50 20.29
CA GLN A 76 12.88 4.19 20.70
C GLN A 76 12.18 4.91 19.53
N THR A 77 12.96 5.56 18.67
CA THR A 77 12.41 6.20 17.46
C THR A 77 11.83 5.19 16.47
N GLY A 78 12.49 4.06 16.26
CA GLY A 78 11.98 2.95 15.43
C GLY A 78 10.68 2.36 15.98
N LEU A 79 10.50 2.36 17.31
CA LEU A 79 9.30 1.84 17.97
C LEU A 79 8.02 2.59 17.60
N PHE A 80 8.08 3.89 17.31
CA PHE A 80 6.92 4.64 16.82
C PHE A 80 6.33 4.02 15.56
N THR A 81 7.17 3.68 14.58
CA THR A 81 6.73 3.03 13.35
C THR A 81 6.18 1.64 13.64
N THR A 82 6.87 0.85 14.45
CA THR A 82 6.46 -0.51 14.81
C THR A 82 5.10 -0.53 15.48
N VAL A 83 4.87 0.28 16.49
CA VAL A 83 3.58 0.34 17.21
C VAL A 83 2.45 0.73 16.26
N THR A 84 2.66 1.75 15.44
CA THR A 84 1.68 2.17 14.44
C THR A 84 1.30 1.04 13.50
N LEU A 85 2.28 0.33 12.94
CA LEU A 85 2.05 -0.72 11.95
C LEU A 85 1.45 -2.00 12.57
N VAL A 86 1.86 -2.39 13.78
CA VAL A 86 1.28 -3.51 14.51
C VAL A 86 -0.20 -3.26 14.80
N VAL A 87 -0.51 -2.06 15.33
CA VAL A 87 -1.89 -1.69 15.63
C VAL A 87 -2.71 -1.53 14.34
N SER A 88 -2.08 -1.08 13.25
CA SER A 88 -2.74 -0.98 11.94
C SER A 88 -3.19 -2.33 11.39
N ALA A 89 -2.51 -3.41 11.71
CA ALA A 89 -2.96 -4.75 11.33
C ALA A 89 -4.31 -5.12 11.99
N VAL A 90 -4.48 -4.73 13.25
CA VAL A 90 -5.77 -4.86 13.97
C VAL A 90 -6.81 -3.92 13.37
N GLY A 91 -6.42 -2.66 13.13
CA GLY A 91 -7.27 -1.64 12.50
C GLY A 91 -7.81 -2.09 11.14
N GLY A 92 -6.97 -2.70 10.31
CA GLY A 92 -7.37 -3.24 9.01
C GLY A 92 -8.41 -4.35 9.10
N ALA A 93 -8.26 -5.27 10.07
CA ALA A 93 -9.25 -6.32 10.34
C ALA A 93 -10.59 -5.74 10.81
N LEU A 94 -10.56 -4.78 11.73
CA LEU A 94 -11.75 -4.09 12.23
C LEU A 94 -12.46 -3.29 11.15
N ALA A 95 -11.70 -2.59 10.30
CA ALA A 95 -12.25 -1.81 9.19
C ALA A 95 -12.92 -2.70 8.14
N GLY A 96 -12.38 -3.90 7.87
CA GLY A 96 -13.02 -4.89 7.02
C GLY A 96 -14.39 -5.29 7.54
N VAL A 97 -14.48 -5.65 8.83
CA VAL A 97 -15.77 -5.98 9.49
C VAL A 97 -16.73 -4.77 9.47
N LEU A 98 -16.22 -3.58 9.72
CA LEU A 98 -17.02 -2.36 9.67
C LEU A 98 -17.56 -2.11 8.26
N ALA A 99 -16.72 -2.24 7.23
CA ALA A 99 -17.11 -2.06 5.84
C ALA A 99 -18.21 -3.04 5.40
N ASP A 100 -18.19 -4.26 5.92
CA ASP A 100 -19.23 -5.25 5.65
C ASP A 100 -20.56 -4.90 6.35
N ARG A 101 -20.53 -4.24 7.52
CA ARG A 101 -21.73 -3.87 8.28
C ARG A 101 -22.35 -2.57 7.84
N VAL A 102 -21.55 -1.50 7.69
CA VAL A 102 -22.07 -0.13 7.47
C VAL A 102 -21.87 0.39 6.05
N GLY A 103 -21.14 -0.33 5.19
CA GLY A 103 -20.80 0.07 3.83
C GLY A 103 -19.36 0.54 3.68
N ARG A 104 -18.83 0.44 2.46
CA ARG A 104 -17.43 0.77 2.13
C ARG A 104 -17.13 2.24 2.37
N VAL A 105 -18.01 3.14 1.91
CA VAL A 105 -17.81 4.59 2.04
C VAL A 105 -17.84 5.03 3.50
N ARG A 106 -18.78 4.52 4.31
CA ARG A 106 -18.83 4.88 5.73
C ARG A 106 -17.63 4.36 6.52
N ALA A 107 -17.20 3.12 6.24
CA ALA A 107 -16.00 2.56 6.85
C ALA A 107 -14.75 3.39 6.50
N LEU A 108 -14.59 3.78 5.22
CA LEU A 108 -13.51 4.66 4.77
C LEU A 108 -13.52 6.00 5.52
N LEU A 109 -14.69 6.62 5.69
CA LEU A 109 -14.80 7.89 6.42
C LEU A 109 -14.36 7.74 7.89
N VAL A 110 -14.76 6.66 8.56
CA VAL A 110 -14.38 6.40 9.96
C VAL A 110 -12.87 6.21 10.07
N THR A 111 -12.26 5.42 9.19
CA THR A 111 -10.81 5.16 9.22
C THR A 111 -10.01 6.44 8.98
N VAL A 112 -10.39 7.25 7.98
CA VAL A 112 -9.71 8.52 7.68
C VAL A 112 -9.84 9.52 8.83
N ILE A 113 -11.04 9.67 9.42
CA ILE A 113 -11.22 10.55 10.56
C ILE A 113 -10.37 10.09 11.76
N THR A 114 -10.35 8.77 12.03
CA THR A 114 -9.59 8.21 13.14
C THR A 114 -8.11 8.54 13.02
N TYR A 115 -7.47 8.21 11.88
CA TYR A 115 -6.05 8.48 11.76
C TYR A 115 -5.75 9.99 11.74
N ALA A 116 -6.55 10.80 11.04
CA ALA A 116 -6.33 12.25 10.98
C ALA A 116 -6.39 12.93 12.36
N VAL A 117 -7.37 12.56 13.21
CA VAL A 117 -7.49 13.08 14.56
C VAL A 117 -6.27 12.73 15.41
N PHE A 118 -5.84 11.47 15.38
CA PHE A 118 -4.70 11.05 16.19
C PHE A 118 -3.36 11.52 15.64
N THR A 119 -3.23 11.74 14.32
CA THR A 119 -2.05 12.42 13.77
C THR A 119 -1.94 13.85 14.26
N VAL A 120 -3.03 14.61 14.21
CA VAL A 120 -3.04 15.97 14.77
C VAL A 120 -2.73 15.95 16.27
N ALA A 121 -3.27 14.98 17.02
CA ALA A 121 -2.99 14.81 18.45
C ALA A 121 -1.51 14.56 18.72
N CYS A 122 -0.80 13.83 17.84
CA CYS A 122 0.65 13.62 17.96
C CYS A 122 1.42 14.95 18.05
N GLY A 123 1.02 15.99 17.29
CA GLY A 123 1.65 17.31 17.35
C GLY A 123 1.49 18.06 18.68
N PHE A 124 0.58 17.61 19.55
CA PHE A 124 0.37 18.15 20.89
C PHE A 124 0.96 17.26 22.00
N ALA A 125 1.64 16.16 21.65
CA ALA A 125 2.21 15.25 22.63
C ALA A 125 3.27 15.95 23.50
N PRO A 126 3.13 15.88 24.85
CA PRO A 126 4.07 16.51 25.77
C PRO A 126 5.30 15.63 26.07
N ASN A 127 5.19 14.32 25.86
CA ASN A 127 6.23 13.34 26.14
C ASN A 127 6.17 12.14 25.18
N TYR A 128 7.19 11.29 25.25
CA TYR A 128 7.35 10.10 24.43
C TYR A 128 6.16 9.14 24.54
N GLU A 129 5.73 8.83 25.75
CA GLU A 129 4.68 7.86 26.02
C GLU A 129 3.33 8.29 25.41
N THR A 130 2.99 9.57 25.56
CA THR A 130 1.77 10.13 24.97
C THR A 130 1.83 10.08 23.44
N LEU A 131 2.98 10.42 22.86
CA LEU A 131 3.19 10.32 21.42
C LEU A 131 3.03 8.87 20.94
N LEU A 132 3.60 7.90 21.66
CA LEU A 132 3.50 6.48 21.35
C LEU A 132 2.05 5.97 21.37
N VAL A 133 1.28 6.40 22.39
CA VAL A 133 -0.16 6.08 22.48
C VAL A 133 -0.94 6.67 21.31
N PHE A 134 -0.70 7.94 20.97
CA PHE A 134 -1.37 8.56 19.83
C PHE A 134 -1.00 7.88 18.51
N ARG A 135 0.25 7.48 18.33
CA ARG A 135 0.70 6.68 17.18
C ARG A 135 0.04 5.30 17.11
N ALA A 136 -0.19 4.66 18.25
CA ALA A 136 -0.95 3.41 18.32
C ALA A 136 -2.41 3.61 17.86
N LEU A 137 -3.08 4.63 18.37
CA LEU A 137 -4.46 4.95 18.05
C LEU A 137 -4.62 5.41 16.59
N GLN A 138 -3.65 6.17 16.06
CA GLN A 138 -3.57 6.51 14.64
C GLN A 138 -3.47 5.26 13.78
N GLY A 139 -2.70 4.27 14.22
CA GLY A 139 -2.59 2.97 13.53
C GLY A 139 -3.93 2.27 13.30
N LEU A 140 -4.89 2.38 14.21
CA LEU A 140 -6.24 1.78 14.03
C LEU A 140 -6.94 2.33 12.77
N GLY A 141 -6.83 3.63 12.51
CA GLY A 141 -7.37 4.24 11.30
C GLY A 141 -6.58 3.87 10.05
N PHE A 142 -5.25 3.98 10.14
CA PHE A 142 -4.31 3.73 9.05
C PHE A 142 -4.47 2.35 8.40
N GLY A 143 -4.73 1.30 9.19
CA GLY A 143 -4.82 -0.06 8.67
C GLY A 143 -6.02 -0.32 7.76
N GLY A 144 -7.10 0.43 7.89
CA GLY A 144 -8.37 0.15 7.20
C GLY A 144 -8.50 0.80 5.83
N GLU A 145 -7.80 1.90 5.60
CA GLU A 145 -8.00 2.74 4.42
C GLU A 145 -7.69 2.00 3.11
N TRP A 146 -6.50 1.41 3.00
CA TRP A 146 -6.06 0.72 1.78
C TRP A 146 -7.02 -0.40 1.35
N ALA A 147 -7.42 -1.26 2.29
CA ALA A 147 -8.26 -2.41 1.97
C ALA A 147 -9.65 -1.97 1.50
N VAL A 148 -10.26 -1.00 2.18
CA VAL A 148 -11.60 -0.49 1.87
C VAL A 148 -11.60 0.29 0.57
N GLY A 149 -10.60 1.16 0.35
CA GLY A 149 -10.46 1.96 -0.87
C GLY A 149 -10.21 1.10 -2.11
N ALA A 150 -9.33 0.09 -2.01
CA ALA A 150 -9.06 -0.84 -3.10
C ALA A 150 -10.30 -1.65 -3.50
N ILE A 151 -11.07 -2.15 -2.53
CA ILE A 151 -12.32 -2.88 -2.79
C ILE A 151 -13.34 -1.95 -3.47
N LEU A 152 -13.53 -0.73 -2.96
CA LEU A 152 -14.46 0.24 -3.53
C LEU A 152 -14.19 0.49 -5.02
N VAL A 153 -12.93 0.67 -5.40
CA VAL A 153 -12.54 0.90 -6.80
C VAL A 153 -12.68 -0.36 -7.63
N ALA A 154 -12.31 -1.53 -7.08
CA ALA A 154 -12.41 -2.81 -7.77
C ALA A 154 -13.86 -3.19 -8.13
N GLU A 155 -14.85 -2.75 -7.34
CA GLU A 155 -16.29 -2.94 -7.59
C GLU A 155 -16.77 -2.16 -8.84
N TYR A 156 -16.11 -1.07 -9.22
CA TYR A 156 -16.41 -0.28 -10.43
C TYR A 156 -15.54 -0.65 -11.62
N ALA A 157 -14.39 -1.31 -11.41
CA ALA A 157 -13.44 -1.61 -12.47
C ALA A 157 -13.84 -2.86 -13.24
N SER A 158 -13.85 -2.78 -14.59
CA SER A 158 -14.04 -3.96 -15.44
C SER A 158 -12.88 -4.94 -15.24
N ALA A 159 -13.14 -6.24 -15.41
CA ALA A 159 -12.14 -7.30 -15.26
C ALA A 159 -10.88 -7.05 -16.09
N ARG A 160 -11.04 -6.52 -17.33
CA ARG A 160 -9.95 -6.19 -18.27
C ARG A 160 -9.02 -5.08 -17.74
N HIS A 161 -9.55 -4.09 -17.02
CA HIS A 161 -8.80 -2.90 -16.61
C HIS A 161 -8.51 -2.85 -15.11
N ARG A 162 -8.94 -3.86 -14.34
CA ARG A 162 -8.82 -3.86 -12.87
C ARG A 162 -7.38 -3.72 -12.39
N GLY A 163 -6.44 -4.42 -13.01
CA GLY A 163 -5.01 -4.33 -12.65
C GLY A 163 -4.45 -2.91 -12.86
N ARG A 164 -4.71 -2.30 -14.03
CA ARG A 164 -4.28 -0.93 -14.31
C ARG A 164 -4.92 0.09 -13.37
N THR A 165 -6.20 -0.08 -13.07
CA THR A 165 -6.94 0.81 -12.17
C THR A 165 -6.39 0.74 -10.74
N LEU A 166 -6.16 -0.46 -10.21
CA LEU A 166 -5.59 -0.65 -8.88
C LEU A 166 -4.12 -0.23 -8.81
N GLY A 167 -3.33 -0.48 -9.85
CA GLY A 167 -1.95 0.00 -9.95
C GLY A 167 -1.88 1.54 -9.96
N ALA A 168 -2.82 2.20 -10.63
CA ALA A 168 -2.93 3.66 -10.58
C ALA A 168 -3.31 4.16 -9.17
N VAL A 169 -4.22 3.48 -8.44
CA VAL A 169 -4.47 3.81 -7.02
C VAL A 169 -3.20 3.66 -6.19
N GLN A 170 -2.44 2.57 -6.38
CA GLN A 170 -1.19 2.35 -5.66
C GLN A 170 -0.15 3.46 -5.90
N SER A 171 -0.10 4.06 -7.10
CA SER A 171 0.84 5.15 -7.38
C SER A 171 0.57 6.41 -6.56
N SER A 172 -0.64 6.58 -6.01
CA SER A 172 -0.95 7.71 -5.12
C SER A 172 -0.14 7.69 -3.81
N TRP A 173 0.35 6.50 -3.40
CA TRP A 173 1.27 6.39 -2.27
C TRP A 173 2.55 7.20 -2.49
N ALA A 174 3.15 7.14 -3.69
CA ALA A 174 4.31 7.96 -4.03
C ALA A 174 3.95 9.46 -4.11
N VAL A 175 2.74 9.80 -4.56
CA VAL A 175 2.25 11.19 -4.57
C VAL A 175 2.13 11.75 -3.15
N GLY A 176 1.57 10.96 -2.22
CA GLY A 176 1.48 11.35 -0.80
C GLY A 176 2.85 11.51 -0.16
N TRP A 177 3.79 10.61 -0.47
CA TRP A 177 5.17 10.72 -0.02
C TRP A 177 5.85 12.00 -0.55
N ALA A 178 5.69 12.28 -1.85
CA ALA A 178 6.20 13.51 -2.45
C ALA A 178 5.65 14.76 -1.76
N LEU A 179 4.33 14.79 -1.50
CA LEU A 179 3.69 15.89 -0.77
C LEU A 179 4.28 16.05 0.63
N ALA A 180 4.47 14.96 1.37
CA ALA A 180 5.10 14.99 2.69
C ALA A 180 6.54 15.51 2.64
N ALA A 181 7.32 15.11 1.64
CA ALA A 181 8.69 15.59 1.45
C ALA A 181 8.74 17.10 1.11
N VAL A 182 7.79 17.59 0.31
CA VAL A 182 7.67 19.03 0.01
C VAL A 182 7.31 19.82 1.27
N VAL A 183 6.28 19.36 2.02
CA VAL A 183 5.87 20.04 3.27
C VAL A 183 7.00 20.00 4.29
N TYR A 184 7.70 18.88 4.44
CA TYR A 184 8.88 18.76 5.27
C TYR A 184 9.94 19.81 4.88
N THR A 185 10.30 19.88 3.61
CA THR A 185 11.33 20.82 3.13
C THR A 185 10.94 22.26 3.43
N VAL A 186 9.67 22.64 3.19
CA VAL A 186 9.18 24.00 3.46
C VAL A 186 9.17 24.30 4.95
N VAL A 187 8.57 23.43 5.75
CA VAL A 187 8.37 23.66 7.19
C VAL A 187 9.70 23.73 7.92
N PHE A 188 10.58 22.73 7.72
CA PHE A 188 11.89 22.69 8.40
C PHE A 188 12.91 23.74 7.88
N SER A 189 12.60 24.44 6.77
CA SER A 189 13.38 25.57 6.29
C SER A 189 12.92 26.92 6.87
N LEU A 190 11.69 26.98 7.42
CA LEU A 190 11.07 28.24 7.86
C LEU A 190 10.97 28.40 9.37
N VAL A 191 10.94 27.29 10.13
CA VAL A 191 10.79 27.31 11.58
C VAL A 191 11.77 26.35 12.25
N ASP A 192 12.00 26.55 13.55
CA ASP A 192 12.89 25.71 14.35
C ASP A 192 12.37 24.25 14.41
N ASP A 193 13.29 23.30 14.55
CA ASP A 193 13.01 21.86 14.55
C ASP A 193 11.94 21.48 15.59
N ASP A 194 11.91 22.13 16.76
CA ASP A 194 10.94 21.90 17.85
C ASP A 194 9.49 22.21 17.45
N LEU A 195 9.29 23.24 16.65
CA LEU A 195 7.98 23.59 16.12
C LEU A 195 7.70 22.84 14.80
N ALA A 196 8.73 22.62 13.99
CA ALA A 196 8.61 22.01 12.69
C ALA A 196 7.97 20.61 12.74
N TRP A 197 8.44 19.73 13.63
CA TRP A 197 7.86 18.40 13.76
C TRP A 197 6.40 18.44 14.20
N ARG A 198 6.00 19.39 15.04
CA ARG A 198 4.60 19.57 15.46
C ARG A 198 3.73 20.00 14.29
N ILE A 199 4.20 20.97 13.49
CA ILE A 199 3.50 21.43 12.30
C ILE A 199 3.33 20.27 11.31
N MET A 200 4.34 19.41 11.11
CA MET A 200 4.21 18.22 10.27
C MET A 200 3.02 17.35 10.70
N PHE A 201 2.86 17.09 11.99
CA PHE A 201 1.72 16.32 12.50
C PHE A 201 0.39 17.11 12.41
N TRP A 202 0.38 18.42 12.62
CA TRP A 202 -0.85 19.20 12.46
C TRP A 202 -1.34 19.26 11.01
N THR A 203 -0.44 19.19 10.03
CA THR A 203 -0.83 19.06 8.63
C THR A 203 -1.53 17.73 8.32
N GLY A 204 -1.46 16.75 9.22
CA GLY A 204 -2.30 15.55 9.24
C GLY A 204 -3.81 15.83 9.36
N ALA A 205 -4.24 17.09 9.53
CA ALA A 205 -5.62 17.49 9.33
C ALA A 205 -6.07 17.49 7.86
N LEU A 206 -5.14 17.54 6.89
CA LEU A 206 -5.47 17.58 5.47
C LEU A 206 -6.40 16.44 5.01
N PRO A 207 -6.23 15.18 5.46
CA PRO A 207 -7.15 14.11 5.13
C PRO A 207 -8.60 14.37 5.52
N ALA A 208 -8.85 15.15 6.58
CA ALA A 208 -10.20 15.50 6.98
C ALA A 208 -10.95 16.31 5.92
N LEU A 209 -10.25 17.09 5.08
CA LEU A 209 -10.83 17.80 3.95
C LEU A 209 -11.35 16.82 2.88
N LEU A 210 -10.62 15.72 2.66
CA LEU A 210 -11.06 14.67 1.75
C LEU A 210 -12.34 13.98 2.25
N VAL A 211 -12.48 13.80 3.55
CA VAL A 211 -13.70 13.23 4.17
C VAL A 211 -14.93 13.98 3.73
N VAL A 212 -14.88 15.31 3.76
CA VAL A 212 -16.02 16.17 3.34
C VAL A 212 -16.35 15.94 1.86
N TRP A 213 -15.34 15.85 1.02
CA TRP A 213 -15.52 15.62 -0.41
C TRP A 213 -16.07 14.21 -0.69
N VAL A 214 -15.49 13.16 -0.08
CA VAL A 214 -15.93 11.76 -0.24
C VAL A 214 -17.38 11.61 0.20
N ARG A 215 -17.74 12.14 1.36
CA ARG A 215 -19.13 12.09 1.88
C ARG A 215 -20.14 12.66 0.91
N ARG A 216 -19.80 13.72 0.16
CA ARG A 216 -20.70 14.41 -0.75
C ARG A 216 -20.74 13.80 -2.16
N ARG A 217 -19.70 13.09 -2.59
CA ARG A 217 -19.50 12.74 -4.01
C ARG A 217 -19.36 11.26 -4.30
N VAL A 218 -18.96 10.47 -3.30
CA VAL A 218 -18.70 9.03 -3.45
C VAL A 218 -19.84 8.24 -2.81
N HIS A 219 -20.28 7.19 -3.50
CA HIS A 219 -21.34 6.29 -3.05
C HIS A 219 -20.88 4.84 -3.25
N ASP A 220 -21.41 3.92 -2.46
CA ASP A 220 -21.19 2.49 -2.68
C ASP A 220 -21.75 2.05 -4.03
N ALA A 221 -21.13 1.06 -4.67
CA ALA A 221 -21.62 0.48 -5.91
C ALA A 221 -23.01 -0.18 -5.65
N PRO A 222 -24.03 0.09 -6.47
CA PRO A 222 -25.38 -0.45 -6.23
C PRO A 222 -25.39 -1.98 -6.19
N GLU A 223 -24.58 -2.63 -7.03
CA GLU A 223 -24.46 -4.09 -7.12
C GLU A 223 -23.82 -4.67 -5.85
N ALA A 224 -22.83 -3.99 -5.28
CA ALA A 224 -22.18 -4.39 -4.04
C ALA A 224 -23.12 -4.24 -2.83
N ALA A 225 -23.97 -3.23 -2.82
CA ALA A 225 -25.02 -3.05 -1.81
C ALA A 225 -26.03 -4.20 -1.85
N ALA A 226 -26.52 -4.57 -3.05
CA ALA A 226 -27.43 -5.67 -3.26
C ALA A 226 -26.80 -7.06 -2.96
N ALA A 227 -25.51 -7.23 -3.29
CA ALA A 227 -24.78 -8.48 -3.00
C ALA A 227 -24.56 -8.68 -1.50
N ARG A 228 -24.36 -7.60 -0.73
CA ARG A 228 -24.26 -7.65 0.74
C ARG A 228 -25.53 -8.19 1.38
N GLU A 229 -26.68 -7.75 0.88
CA GLU A 229 -27.98 -8.18 1.37
C GLU A 229 -28.24 -9.69 1.13
N LYS A 230 -27.63 -10.25 0.08
CA LYS A 230 -27.74 -11.67 -0.31
C LYS A 230 -26.61 -12.55 0.23
N SER A 231 -25.45 -11.98 0.61
CA SER A 231 -24.25 -12.76 0.94
C SER A 231 -24.19 -13.17 2.41
N ALA A 232 -24.90 -14.26 2.73
CA ALA A 232 -24.73 -14.98 3.98
C ALA A 232 -23.59 -16.03 3.96
N VAL A 233 -22.78 -16.10 2.88
CA VAL A 233 -21.70 -17.08 2.75
C VAL A 233 -20.45 -16.55 3.48
N LYS A 234 -20.42 -16.73 4.79
CA LYS A 234 -19.22 -16.53 5.60
C LYS A 234 -18.32 -17.74 5.43
N GLY A 235 -17.27 -17.62 4.62
CA GLY A 235 -16.17 -18.58 4.67
C GLY A 235 -15.62 -18.62 6.11
N SER A 236 -15.47 -19.83 6.69
CA SER A 236 -14.91 -19.96 8.03
C SER A 236 -13.46 -19.46 8.05
N PHE A 237 -13.10 -18.57 8.98
CA PHE A 237 -11.72 -18.13 9.19
C PHE A 237 -10.76 -19.33 9.35
N ALA A 238 -11.20 -20.41 10.01
CA ALA A 238 -10.42 -21.63 10.17
C ALA A 238 -10.11 -22.33 8.83
N ALA A 239 -10.86 -22.05 7.76
CA ALA A 239 -10.66 -22.71 6.47
C ALA A 239 -9.31 -22.37 5.82
N ILE A 240 -8.75 -21.18 6.09
CA ILE A 240 -7.43 -20.79 5.57
C ILE A 240 -6.26 -21.54 6.23
N PHE A 241 -6.52 -22.24 7.34
CA PHE A 241 -5.55 -23.07 8.07
C PHE A 241 -5.75 -24.57 7.89
N ARG A 242 -6.67 -25.00 7.01
CA ARG A 242 -6.88 -26.43 6.77
C ARG A 242 -5.65 -27.05 6.12
N PRO A 243 -5.08 -28.12 6.70
CA PRO A 243 -4.02 -28.90 6.07
C PRO A 243 -4.55 -29.58 4.81
N GLY A 244 -3.68 -29.84 3.85
CA GLY A 244 -4.03 -30.62 2.66
C GLY A 244 -4.30 -32.07 3.01
N THR A 245 -5.22 -32.69 2.27
CA THR A 245 -5.45 -34.14 2.25
C THR A 245 -4.95 -34.73 0.94
N ALA A 246 -4.75 -36.04 0.87
CA ALA A 246 -4.38 -36.73 -0.36
C ALA A 246 -5.38 -36.39 -1.48
N GLY A 247 -4.94 -35.61 -2.48
CA GLY A 247 -5.74 -35.15 -3.62
C GLY A 247 -6.30 -33.72 -3.54
N ALA A 248 -6.21 -33.02 -2.39
CA ALA A 248 -6.60 -31.62 -2.28
C ALA A 248 -5.51 -30.80 -1.57
N PRO A 249 -4.86 -29.83 -2.24
CA PRO A 249 -3.85 -28.98 -1.61
C PRO A 249 -4.48 -28.16 -0.48
N GLY A 250 -3.91 -28.26 0.73
CA GLY A 250 -4.38 -27.48 1.88
C GLY A 250 -3.99 -26.02 1.77
N LEU A 251 -4.83 -25.14 2.30
CA LEU A 251 -4.59 -23.72 2.34
C LEU A 251 -3.55 -23.32 3.41
N LEU A 252 -3.29 -24.16 4.41
CA LEU A 252 -2.30 -23.87 5.47
C LEU A 252 -0.94 -23.50 4.90
N ARG A 253 -0.42 -24.31 3.97
CA ARG A 253 0.87 -24.04 3.32
C ARG A 253 0.84 -22.68 2.58
N VAL A 254 -0.21 -22.44 1.82
CA VAL A 254 -0.39 -21.17 1.09
C VAL A 254 -0.43 -20.00 2.06
N THR A 255 -1.18 -20.09 3.15
CA THR A 255 -1.32 -19.05 4.17
C THR A 255 0.01 -18.74 4.86
N LEU A 256 0.78 -19.78 5.25
CA LEU A 256 2.08 -19.58 5.88
C LEU A 256 3.10 -18.90 4.93
N PHE A 257 3.23 -19.41 3.70
CA PHE A 257 4.17 -18.82 2.73
C PHE A 257 3.73 -17.45 2.23
N ALA A 258 2.42 -17.19 2.09
CA ALA A 258 1.90 -15.86 1.76
C ALA A 258 2.10 -14.87 2.93
N GLY A 259 1.98 -15.32 4.18
CA GLY A 259 2.32 -14.53 5.37
C GLY A 259 3.80 -14.17 5.41
N LEU A 260 4.70 -15.14 5.18
CA LEU A 260 6.15 -14.90 5.09
C LEU A 260 6.52 -13.96 3.93
N LEU A 261 5.89 -14.15 2.77
CA LEU A 261 6.06 -13.24 1.63
C LEU A 261 5.67 -11.81 2.03
N SER A 262 4.51 -11.65 2.65
CA SER A 262 4.01 -10.34 3.10
C SER A 262 4.91 -9.71 4.16
N THR A 263 5.43 -10.52 5.10
CA THR A 263 6.40 -10.07 6.12
C THR A 263 7.66 -9.55 5.48
N GLY A 264 8.23 -10.29 4.53
CA GLY A 264 9.48 -9.91 3.89
C GLY A 264 9.34 -8.65 3.03
N VAL A 265 8.29 -8.58 2.18
CA VAL A 265 8.04 -7.41 1.33
C VAL A 265 7.80 -6.15 2.17
N GLN A 266 6.95 -6.23 3.19
CA GLN A 266 6.61 -5.09 4.02
C GLN A 266 7.76 -4.72 4.97
N GLY A 267 8.47 -5.70 5.56
CA GLY A 267 9.63 -5.45 6.40
C GLY A 267 10.74 -4.71 5.67
N GLY A 268 11.10 -5.16 4.46
CA GLY A 268 12.09 -4.48 3.61
C GLY A 268 11.63 -3.07 3.23
N TYR A 269 10.37 -2.91 2.83
CA TYR A 269 9.80 -1.61 2.46
C TYR A 269 9.80 -0.62 3.63
N TYR A 270 9.26 -1.01 4.78
CA TYR A 270 9.15 -0.11 5.94
C TYR A 270 10.51 0.23 6.55
N THR A 271 11.51 -0.65 6.43
CA THR A 271 12.90 -0.30 6.76
C THR A 271 13.36 0.92 5.98
N LEU A 272 13.25 0.88 4.67
CA LEU A 272 13.68 1.98 3.80
C LEU A 272 12.84 3.23 4.00
N ALA A 273 11.51 3.08 4.00
CA ALA A 273 10.58 4.19 4.14
C ALA A 273 10.77 4.94 5.47
N THR A 274 11.17 4.23 6.53
CA THR A 274 11.39 4.82 7.86
C THR A 274 12.77 5.45 7.98
N TRP A 275 13.82 4.77 7.53
CA TRP A 275 15.18 5.15 7.90
C TRP A 275 15.98 5.88 6.82
N VAL A 276 15.57 5.84 5.54
CA VAL A 276 16.29 6.58 4.47
C VAL A 276 16.33 8.09 4.75
N PRO A 277 15.24 8.78 5.18
CA PRO A 277 15.33 10.20 5.51
C PRO A 277 16.35 10.49 6.62
N THR A 278 16.35 9.68 7.69
CA THR A 278 17.32 9.79 8.79
C THR A 278 18.74 9.56 8.30
N TYR A 279 19.00 8.49 7.54
CA TYR A 279 20.29 8.19 6.93
C TYR A 279 20.86 9.36 6.12
N LEU A 280 20.04 9.96 5.27
CA LEU A 280 20.42 11.11 4.45
C LEU A 280 20.79 12.34 5.32
N LYS A 281 20.05 12.57 6.41
CA LYS A 281 20.27 13.72 7.29
C LYS A 281 21.46 13.51 8.25
N THR A 282 21.61 12.31 8.83
CA THR A 282 22.58 12.08 9.93
C THR A 282 23.91 11.51 9.47
N GLU A 283 23.97 10.68 8.44
CA GLU A 283 25.23 10.04 7.98
C GLU A 283 25.77 10.64 6.68
N ARG A 284 24.87 11.28 5.89
CA ARG A 284 25.27 11.99 4.68
C ARG A 284 25.34 13.50 4.89
N ASP A 285 25.02 13.97 6.09
CA ASP A 285 25.07 15.36 6.50
C ASP A 285 24.37 16.33 5.53
N LEU A 286 23.28 15.82 4.90
CA LEU A 286 22.52 16.61 3.93
C LEU A 286 21.65 17.64 4.64
N SER A 287 21.62 18.84 4.09
CA SER A 287 20.67 19.87 4.50
C SER A 287 19.22 19.40 4.29
N VAL A 288 18.25 20.09 4.87
CA VAL A 288 16.83 19.81 4.68
C VAL A 288 16.47 19.82 3.19
N VAL A 289 16.93 20.83 2.45
CA VAL A 289 16.70 20.94 1.00
C VAL A 289 17.42 19.82 0.22
N GLY A 290 18.65 19.49 0.63
CA GLY A 290 19.40 18.36 0.06
C GLY A 290 18.66 17.06 0.26
N THR A 291 18.21 16.74 1.49
CA THR A 291 17.42 15.54 1.79
C THR A 291 16.16 15.46 0.91
N GLY A 292 15.42 16.59 0.77
CA GLY A 292 14.25 16.67 -0.11
C GLY A 292 14.58 16.37 -1.57
N GLY A 293 15.72 16.86 -2.07
CA GLY A 293 16.21 16.58 -3.43
C GLY A 293 16.48 15.09 -3.67
N TYR A 294 17.21 14.44 -2.76
CA TYR A 294 17.47 12.98 -2.85
C TYR A 294 16.21 12.14 -2.76
N LEU A 295 15.29 12.50 -1.86
CA LEU A 295 13.99 11.84 -1.77
C LEU A 295 13.17 12.00 -3.05
N THR A 296 13.29 13.13 -3.76
CA THR A 296 12.59 13.34 -5.03
C THR A 296 12.98 12.29 -6.08
N PHE A 297 14.26 11.96 -6.21
CA PHE A 297 14.71 10.89 -7.12
C PHE A 297 14.17 9.52 -6.72
N LEU A 298 14.24 9.17 -5.44
CA LEU A 298 13.73 7.93 -4.91
C LEU A 298 12.21 7.81 -5.11
N ILE A 299 11.46 8.86 -4.81
CA ILE A 299 10.00 8.92 -4.95
C ILE A 299 9.59 8.88 -6.43
N SER A 300 10.34 9.54 -7.33
CA SER A 300 10.10 9.44 -8.76
C SER A 300 10.26 8.01 -9.26
N GLY A 301 11.30 7.31 -8.80
CA GLY A 301 11.48 5.88 -9.03
C GLY A 301 10.29 5.07 -8.52
N ALA A 302 9.85 5.33 -7.28
CA ALA A 302 8.71 4.65 -6.67
C ALA A 302 7.42 4.85 -7.48
N PHE A 303 7.12 6.08 -7.90
CA PHE A 303 5.95 6.41 -8.72
C PHE A 303 5.94 5.63 -10.04
N ILE A 304 7.05 5.66 -10.76
CA ILE A 304 7.19 4.92 -12.03
C ILE A 304 7.15 3.41 -11.77
N GLY A 305 7.74 2.94 -10.68
CA GLY A 305 7.69 1.53 -10.26
C GLY A 305 6.27 1.03 -10.03
N TYR A 306 5.43 1.80 -9.34
CA TYR A 306 4.01 1.47 -9.17
C TYR A 306 3.26 1.37 -10.50
N LEU A 307 3.48 2.32 -11.42
CA LEU A 307 2.78 2.32 -12.71
C LEU A 307 3.23 1.19 -13.63
N THR A 308 4.54 0.95 -13.71
CA THR A 308 5.11 -0.06 -14.61
C THR A 308 5.04 -1.47 -14.04
N GLY A 309 5.12 -1.61 -12.73
CA GLY A 309 5.06 -2.90 -12.03
C GLY A 309 3.77 -3.66 -12.31
N GLY A 310 2.63 -2.95 -12.43
CA GLY A 310 1.36 -3.56 -12.81
C GLY A 310 1.40 -4.18 -14.21
N TRP A 311 1.97 -3.49 -15.18
CA TRP A 311 2.14 -3.99 -16.54
C TRP A 311 3.13 -5.16 -16.60
N LEU A 312 4.26 -5.05 -15.88
CA LEU A 312 5.27 -6.11 -15.80
C LEU A 312 4.73 -7.37 -15.11
N THR A 313 3.85 -7.21 -14.13
CA THR A 313 3.16 -8.33 -13.46
C THR A 313 2.31 -9.15 -14.46
N ASP A 314 1.64 -8.48 -15.39
CA ASP A 314 0.86 -9.16 -16.42
C ASP A 314 1.75 -9.82 -17.49
N LEU A 315 2.90 -9.21 -17.80
CA LEU A 315 3.86 -9.70 -18.79
C LEU A 315 4.69 -10.90 -18.29
N LEU A 316 5.28 -10.77 -17.08
CA LEU A 316 6.21 -11.76 -16.50
C LEU A 316 5.51 -12.87 -15.72
N GLY A 317 4.29 -12.61 -15.26
CA GLY A 317 3.59 -13.41 -14.25
C GLY A 317 3.83 -12.88 -12.83
N ARG A 318 2.89 -13.18 -11.92
CA ARG A 318 2.88 -12.60 -10.57
C ARG A 318 4.11 -13.00 -9.76
N LYS A 319 4.35 -14.30 -9.69
CA LYS A 319 5.46 -14.88 -8.91
C LYS A 319 6.83 -14.44 -9.41
N ARG A 320 7.03 -14.44 -10.74
CA ARG A 320 8.32 -14.05 -11.34
C ARG A 320 8.59 -12.57 -11.14
N ASN A 321 7.57 -11.72 -11.34
CA ASN A 321 7.69 -10.27 -11.14
C ASN A 321 8.08 -9.93 -9.69
N ILE A 322 7.34 -10.45 -8.71
CA ILE A 322 7.63 -10.20 -7.29
C ILE A 322 9.03 -10.69 -6.92
N ARG A 323 9.43 -11.89 -7.40
CA ARG A 323 10.78 -12.42 -7.12
C ARG A 323 11.88 -11.54 -7.71
N LEU A 324 11.73 -11.12 -8.96
CA LEU A 324 12.70 -10.27 -9.65
C LEU A 324 12.91 -8.97 -8.86
N PHE A 325 11.82 -8.27 -8.53
CA PHE A 325 11.92 -7.00 -7.83
C PHE A 325 12.31 -7.14 -6.36
N ALA A 326 11.98 -8.25 -5.69
CA ALA A 326 12.51 -8.52 -4.35
C ALA A 326 14.04 -8.67 -4.36
N LEU A 327 14.58 -9.44 -5.31
CA LEU A 327 16.03 -9.60 -5.44
C LEU A 327 16.72 -8.30 -5.85
N LEU A 328 16.15 -7.56 -6.81
CA LEU A 328 16.70 -6.26 -7.21
C LEU A 328 16.64 -5.24 -6.08
N SER A 329 15.56 -5.22 -5.28
CA SER A 329 15.45 -4.35 -4.10
C SER A 329 16.52 -4.69 -3.07
N ALA A 330 16.76 -5.98 -2.79
CA ALA A 330 17.82 -6.40 -1.89
C ALA A 330 19.22 -5.93 -2.37
N VAL A 331 19.51 -6.09 -3.67
CA VAL A 331 20.75 -5.61 -4.28
C VAL A 331 20.86 -4.09 -4.20
N CYS A 332 19.79 -3.37 -4.54
CA CYS A 332 19.78 -1.91 -4.49
C CYS A 332 19.98 -1.38 -3.06
N ILE A 333 19.40 -2.02 -2.04
CA ILE A 333 19.63 -1.64 -0.62
C ILE A 333 21.09 -1.78 -0.27
N VAL A 334 21.69 -2.95 -0.54
CA VAL A 334 23.10 -3.20 -0.23
C VAL A 334 24.00 -2.22 -0.98
N ALA A 335 23.72 -1.97 -2.26
CA ALA A 335 24.47 -0.99 -3.05
C ALA A 335 24.34 0.42 -2.46
N TYR A 336 23.11 0.86 -2.14
CA TYR A 336 22.82 2.20 -1.61
C TYR A 336 23.47 2.45 -0.25
N ALA A 337 23.40 1.47 0.65
CA ALA A 337 23.99 1.55 1.99
C ALA A 337 25.53 1.59 1.98
N ASN A 338 26.17 0.98 0.99
CA ASN A 338 27.63 0.90 0.88
C ASN A 338 28.26 1.94 -0.06
N ILE A 339 27.52 2.97 -0.47
CA ILE A 339 28.09 4.07 -1.27
C ILE A 339 29.10 4.84 -0.43
N PRO A 340 30.35 5.04 -0.91
CA PRO A 340 31.37 5.80 -0.17
C PRO A 340 30.93 7.23 0.13
N SER A 341 31.44 7.80 1.23
CA SER A 341 31.28 9.20 1.54
C SER A 341 31.90 10.06 0.42
N GLY A 342 31.20 11.12 -0.01
CA GLY A 342 31.62 11.98 -1.13
C GLY A 342 31.17 11.50 -2.52
N ALA A 343 30.57 10.32 -2.66
CA ALA A 343 29.96 9.86 -3.92
C ALA A 343 28.48 10.26 -4.03
N ASP A 344 28.18 11.52 -3.75
CA ASP A 344 26.82 12.03 -3.60
C ASP A 344 25.98 11.91 -4.89
N THR A 345 26.59 12.13 -6.06
CA THR A 345 25.91 11.90 -7.33
C THR A 345 25.48 10.45 -7.52
N LEU A 346 26.29 9.49 -7.11
CA LEU A 346 25.96 8.06 -7.18
C LEU A 346 24.83 7.73 -6.22
N LEU A 347 24.85 8.29 -5.00
CA LEU A 347 23.79 8.14 -4.00
C LEU A 347 22.46 8.68 -4.55
N LEU A 348 22.48 9.86 -5.15
CA LEU A 348 21.31 10.47 -5.78
C LEU A 348 20.73 9.57 -6.88
N VAL A 349 21.58 9.15 -7.83
CA VAL A 349 21.16 8.35 -8.99
C VAL A 349 20.64 6.98 -8.58
N LEU A 350 21.27 6.30 -7.61
CA LEU A 350 20.82 5.00 -7.10
C LEU A 350 19.52 5.08 -6.29
N GLY A 351 19.12 6.26 -5.82
CA GLY A 351 17.81 6.47 -5.21
C GLY A 351 16.66 6.09 -6.14
N PHE A 352 16.78 6.40 -7.44
CA PHE A 352 15.73 6.07 -8.43
C PHE A 352 15.50 4.56 -8.59
N PRO A 353 16.50 3.71 -8.93
CA PRO A 353 16.26 2.27 -9.03
C PRO A 353 15.88 1.63 -7.70
N LEU A 354 16.34 2.13 -6.55
CA LEU A 354 15.91 1.70 -5.24
C LEU A 354 14.40 1.93 -5.05
N GLY A 355 13.93 3.16 -5.26
CA GLY A 355 12.51 3.50 -5.19
C GLY A 355 11.66 2.71 -6.18
N PHE A 356 12.15 2.55 -7.42
CA PHE A 356 11.47 1.79 -8.48
C PHE A 356 11.26 0.34 -8.08
N CYS A 357 12.32 -0.37 -7.68
CA CYS A 357 12.27 -1.80 -7.39
C CYS A 357 11.38 -2.10 -6.17
N MET A 358 11.55 -1.35 -5.07
CA MET A 358 10.78 -1.59 -3.86
C MET A 358 9.28 -1.34 -4.04
N SER A 359 8.89 -0.45 -4.97
CA SER A 359 7.50 -0.08 -5.21
C SER A 359 6.84 -0.94 -6.28
N ALA A 360 7.58 -1.40 -7.31
CA ALA A 360 7.08 -2.25 -8.37
C ALA A 360 6.49 -3.58 -7.86
N ILE A 361 6.97 -4.08 -6.73
CA ILE A 361 6.45 -5.28 -6.07
C ILE A 361 4.97 -5.12 -5.72
N PHE A 362 4.59 -3.96 -5.15
CA PHE A 362 3.25 -3.75 -4.61
C PHE A 362 2.16 -3.65 -5.68
N SER A 363 2.51 -3.32 -6.94
CA SER A 363 1.53 -3.22 -8.03
C SER A 363 0.83 -4.56 -8.33
N GLY A 364 1.55 -5.68 -8.20
CA GLY A 364 1.01 -7.03 -8.41
C GLY A 364 0.73 -7.78 -7.12
N PHE A 365 1.11 -7.22 -5.98
CA PHE A 365 1.11 -7.93 -4.70
C PHE A 365 -0.31 -8.25 -4.21
N GLY A 366 -1.20 -7.26 -4.25
CA GLY A 366 -2.60 -7.44 -3.82
C GLY A 366 -3.36 -8.45 -4.69
N SER A 367 -3.19 -8.40 -6.02
CA SER A 367 -3.81 -9.36 -6.94
C SER A 367 -3.24 -10.76 -6.74
N TYR A 368 -1.94 -10.90 -6.55
CA TYR A 368 -1.32 -12.20 -6.27
C TYR A 368 -1.88 -12.85 -5.01
N LEU A 369 -1.94 -12.11 -3.90
CA LEU A 369 -2.53 -12.61 -2.65
C LEU A 369 -4.00 -13.02 -2.83
N ALA A 370 -4.79 -12.25 -3.60
CA ALA A 370 -6.18 -12.59 -3.87
C ALA A 370 -6.32 -13.87 -4.71
N GLU A 371 -5.44 -14.06 -5.71
CA GLU A 371 -5.44 -15.22 -6.61
C GLU A 371 -5.00 -16.53 -5.93
N LEU A 372 -4.32 -16.45 -4.78
CA LEU A 372 -3.89 -17.61 -4.00
C LEU A 372 -5.05 -18.33 -3.29
N TYR A 373 -6.19 -17.64 -3.07
CA TYR A 373 -7.29 -18.17 -2.28
C TYR A 373 -8.56 -18.39 -3.12
N PRO A 374 -9.31 -19.49 -2.87
CA PRO A 374 -10.64 -19.70 -3.43
C PRO A 374 -11.60 -18.56 -3.06
N THR A 375 -12.60 -18.31 -3.90
CA THR A 375 -13.57 -17.22 -3.74
C THR A 375 -14.23 -17.19 -2.36
N ALA A 376 -14.60 -18.35 -1.81
CA ALA A 376 -15.27 -18.46 -0.50
C ALA A 376 -14.45 -17.91 0.69
N VAL A 377 -13.10 -17.89 0.58
CA VAL A 377 -12.20 -17.46 1.68
C VAL A 377 -11.17 -16.40 1.21
N ARG A 378 -11.32 -15.87 -0.02
CA ARG A 378 -10.36 -14.94 -0.63
C ARG A 378 -10.12 -13.69 0.21
N GLY A 379 -11.19 -13.02 0.61
CA GLY A 379 -11.08 -11.80 1.41
C GLY A 379 -10.42 -12.07 2.77
N THR A 380 -10.79 -13.17 3.41
CA THR A 380 -10.21 -13.61 4.70
C THR A 380 -8.73 -13.96 4.55
N GLY A 381 -8.37 -14.75 3.53
CA GLY A 381 -6.99 -15.20 3.31
C GLY A 381 -6.06 -14.05 2.92
N GLN A 382 -6.46 -13.21 1.97
CA GLN A 382 -5.72 -12.03 1.56
C GLN A 382 -5.56 -11.04 2.72
N GLY A 383 -6.65 -10.71 3.40
CA GLY A 383 -6.63 -9.77 4.52
C GLY A 383 -5.77 -10.26 5.68
N PHE A 384 -5.90 -11.54 6.04
CA PHE A 384 -5.09 -12.15 7.09
C PHE A 384 -3.60 -12.13 6.75
N THR A 385 -3.21 -12.63 5.58
CA THR A 385 -1.79 -12.72 5.19
C THR A 385 -1.15 -11.35 5.00
N TYR A 386 -1.87 -10.39 4.44
CA TYR A 386 -1.38 -9.02 4.29
C TYR A 386 -1.15 -8.34 5.65
N ASN A 387 -2.14 -8.40 6.56
CA ASN A 387 -2.05 -7.74 7.86
C ASN A 387 -1.10 -8.45 8.82
N THR A 388 -1.05 -9.79 8.81
CA THR A 388 -0.04 -10.53 9.57
C THR A 388 1.37 -10.18 9.09
N GLY A 389 1.57 -10.10 7.77
CA GLY A 389 2.84 -9.65 7.19
C GLY A 389 3.20 -8.23 7.60
N ARG A 390 2.22 -7.31 7.67
CA ARG A 390 2.41 -5.94 8.15
C ARG A 390 2.85 -5.91 9.61
N ALA A 391 2.16 -6.66 10.49
CA ALA A 391 2.48 -6.72 11.91
C ALA A 391 3.87 -7.31 12.16
N MET A 392 4.21 -8.42 11.49
CA MET A 392 5.54 -9.04 11.62
C MET A 392 6.64 -8.21 10.96
N GLY A 393 6.38 -7.62 9.79
CA GLY A 393 7.29 -6.74 9.09
C GLY A 393 7.54 -5.42 9.83
N ALA A 394 6.61 -5.00 10.68
CA ALA A 394 6.74 -3.82 11.52
C ALA A 394 7.88 -3.89 12.54
N VAL A 395 8.35 -5.09 12.87
CA VAL A 395 9.50 -5.27 13.78
C VAL A 395 10.81 -4.79 13.12
N PHE A 396 10.90 -4.81 11.79
CA PHE A 396 12.11 -4.43 11.06
C PHE A 396 12.59 -3.00 11.37
N PRO A 397 11.75 -1.94 11.31
CA PRO A 397 12.19 -0.59 11.66
C PRO A 397 12.80 -0.47 13.06
N THR A 398 12.20 -1.10 14.08
CA THR A 398 12.78 -1.09 15.45
C THR A 398 14.09 -1.87 15.51
N THR A 399 14.18 -3.03 14.83
CA THR A 399 15.43 -3.80 14.78
C THR A 399 16.54 -2.99 14.11
N VAL A 400 16.24 -2.29 13.02
CA VAL A 400 17.19 -1.38 12.36
C VAL A 400 17.60 -0.25 13.31
N GLY A 401 16.68 0.30 14.10
CA GLY A 401 16.99 1.30 15.12
C GLY A 401 18.02 0.80 16.14
N PHE A 402 17.82 -0.38 16.70
CA PHE A 402 18.77 -0.99 17.63
C PHE A 402 20.13 -1.30 16.97
N LEU A 403 20.13 -1.72 15.72
CA LEU A 403 21.38 -1.99 14.98
C LEU A 403 22.10 -0.68 14.62
N ALA A 404 21.36 0.41 14.41
CA ALA A 404 21.92 1.70 14.03
C ALA A 404 22.87 2.28 15.10
N ASP A 405 22.62 1.99 16.38
CA ASP A 405 23.47 2.45 17.48
C ASP A 405 24.88 1.81 17.42
N SER A 406 25.02 0.64 16.80
CA SER A 406 26.31 -0.06 16.70
C SER A 406 26.92 -0.08 15.28
N TRP A 407 26.10 -0.09 14.24
CA TRP A 407 26.53 -0.23 12.85
C TRP A 407 26.36 1.06 12.03
N GLY A 408 25.79 2.10 12.63
CA GLY A 408 25.26 3.26 11.92
C GLY A 408 23.95 2.94 11.20
N VAL A 409 23.23 4.00 10.81
CA VAL A 409 21.93 3.85 10.11
C VAL A 409 22.14 3.19 8.75
N GLY A 410 23.18 3.59 8.00
CA GLY A 410 23.51 3.02 6.69
C GLY A 410 23.79 1.53 6.76
N GLY A 411 24.63 1.08 7.71
CA GLY A 411 24.90 -0.33 7.95
C GLY A 411 23.63 -1.12 8.34
N ALA A 412 22.79 -0.52 9.19
CA ALA A 412 21.57 -1.14 9.65
C ALA A 412 20.50 -1.25 8.54
N LEU A 413 20.48 -0.35 7.55
CA LEU A 413 19.57 -0.43 6.39
C LEU A 413 19.72 -1.75 5.63
N VAL A 414 20.90 -2.36 5.61
CA VAL A 414 21.14 -3.66 4.96
C VAL A 414 20.23 -4.76 5.52
N PHE A 415 19.79 -4.62 6.77
CA PHE A 415 18.81 -5.54 7.37
C PHE A 415 17.49 -5.60 6.57
N GLY A 416 17.11 -4.53 5.89
CA GLY A 416 15.96 -4.50 4.97
C GLY A 416 16.12 -5.47 3.79
N ALA A 417 17.35 -5.76 3.34
CA ALA A 417 17.59 -6.73 2.29
C ALA A 417 17.23 -8.17 2.74
N ILE A 418 17.36 -8.49 4.04
CA ILE A 418 16.93 -9.77 4.61
C ILE A 418 15.42 -9.94 4.42
N GLY A 419 14.64 -8.87 4.60
CA GLY A 419 13.20 -8.90 4.35
C GLY A 419 12.88 -9.31 2.91
N TYR A 420 13.52 -8.69 1.94
CA TYR A 420 13.33 -9.06 0.53
C TYR A 420 13.87 -10.46 0.19
N GLY A 421 14.93 -10.91 0.87
CA GLY A 421 15.42 -12.29 0.81
C GLY A 421 14.37 -13.30 1.31
N ILE A 422 13.75 -13.04 2.46
CA ILE A 422 12.62 -13.82 3.00
C ILE A 422 11.47 -13.88 1.98
N ALA A 423 11.12 -12.75 1.37
CA ALA A 423 10.08 -12.68 0.36
C ALA A 423 10.40 -13.55 -0.87
N ALA A 424 11.64 -13.48 -1.37
CA ALA A 424 12.09 -14.27 -2.52
C ALA A 424 12.06 -15.80 -2.22
N LEU A 425 12.46 -16.20 -1.00
CA LEU A 425 12.42 -17.58 -0.54
C LEU A 425 10.99 -18.07 -0.32
N ALA A 426 10.11 -17.26 0.26
CA ALA A 426 8.71 -17.61 0.48
C ALA A 426 7.98 -17.93 -0.83
N LEU A 427 8.36 -17.30 -1.93
CA LEU A 427 7.80 -17.60 -3.26
C LEU A 427 8.12 -19.03 -3.74
N LEU A 428 9.12 -19.71 -3.19
CA LEU A 428 9.39 -21.11 -3.54
C LEU A 428 8.23 -22.03 -3.12
N GLY A 429 7.55 -21.70 -2.01
CA GLY A 429 6.41 -22.45 -1.51
C GLY A 429 5.06 -22.10 -2.12
N LEU A 430 4.98 -21.06 -2.99
CA LEU A 430 3.76 -20.56 -3.59
C LEU A 430 3.67 -20.88 -5.09
N PRO A 431 2.46 -21.11 -5.65
CA PRO A 431 2.26 -21.35 -7.08
C PRO A 431 2.35 -20.04 -7.89
N GLU A 432 2.58 -20.16 -9.22
CA GLU A 432 2.31 -19.08 -10.16
C GLU A 432 0.79 -19.01 -10.44
N THR A 433 0.26 -17.80 -10.50
CA THR A 433 -1.19 -17.58 -10.68
C THR A 433 -1.54 -16.90 -12.01
N ARG A 434 -0.56 -16.65 -12.88
CA ARG A 434 -0.77 -16.02 -14.19
C ARG A 434 -1.84 -16.76 -15.00
N GLY A 435 -2.85 -16.03 -15.48
CA GLY A 435 -3.91 -16.58 -16.31
C GLY A 435 -4.95 -17.40 -15.57
N ARG A 436 -4.93 -17.47 -14.23
CA ARG A 436 -6.01 -18.10 -13.47
C ARG A 436 -7.25 -17.19 -13.49
N GLU A 437 -8.35 -17.74 -13.96
CA GLU A 437 -9.65 -17.10 -13.78
C GLU A 437 -10.00 -17.11 -12.28
N LEU A 438 -10.54 -16.00 -11.82
CA LEU A 438 -11.05 -15.88 -10.45
C LEU A 438 -12.38 -16.63 -10.38
N ALA A 439 -12.32 -17.94 -10.12
CA ALA A 439 -13.50 -18.79 -9.93
C ALA A 439 -14.26 -18.41 -8.65
#